data_9adeae6c4240568706d3cf1aeb905dfa
#
_entry.id   9adeae6c4240568706d3cf1aeb905dfa
#
_cell.length_a   1.000
_cell.length_b   1.000
_cell.length_c   1.000
_cell.angle_alpha   90.00
_cell.angle_beta   90.00
_cell.angle_gamma   90.00
#
_symmetry.space_group_name_H-M   'P 1'
#
loop_
_entity.id
_entity.type
_entity.pdbx_description
1 polymer ?
#
loop_
_entity_poly.entity_id
_entity_poly.type
_entity_poly.pdbx_seq_one_letter_code
_entity_poly.pdbx_strand_id
1 'polypeptide(L)'
;MKNIFWSGFLFLSVLIAGCNQTKNDDSGRADSGKKLVIGATMLSMQNEFVVNVADEMEAKAKELGVELILVDAERSSLKQVEQVESFIAQGVDAIILNPCEVEASSPAVKLALAAKIPIINVNSETTAKPTAFVGSDDVESARIAMKYISEKLGGKGNVIMMHGYMGQAAQLKRDKGAKEILAANPGLKLLAEQTGEWDRAKAMSLTENWIQSFGTKMNAIFAQNDEMGMGVVKALEAAGLKNKVMVVSIDAIPDALNAVKKGILDATVFQNAKQQGGTAIETAVKAAKGEKFESQVVIPFQLVTKENVGTFLK
;
A
#
# COMPACT_ATOMS: atom_id res chain seq x y z
N MET A 1 -5.17 -8.00 -87.13
CA MET A 1 -5.06 -6.80 -87.99
C MET A 1 -4.29 -5.75 -87.15
N LYS A 2 -3.11 -5.51 -87.62
CA LYS A 2 -2.47 -4.22 -87.92
C LYS A 2 -2.20 -3.38 -86.63
N ASN A 3 -0.96 -3.29 -86.28
CA ASN A 3 0.19 -2.47 -86.73
C ASN A 3 0.44 -1.34 -85.71
N ILE A 4 1.63 -1.28 -85.09
CA ILE A 4 2.89 -0.64 -85.55
C ILE A 4 2.86 0.88 -85.28
N PHE A 5 3.78 1.53 -84.49
CA PHE A 5 5.17 1.89 -84.74
C PHE A 5 5.65 2.82 -83.55
N TRP A 6 6.84 2.60 -83.05
CA TRP A 6 8.11 3.31 -83.18
C TRP A 6 8.14 4.75 -82.67
N SER A 7 9.06 5.27 -81.87
CA SER A 7 10.51 5.54 -81.94
C SER A 7 10.87 6.29 -80.64
N GLY A 8 11.86 6.10 -79.93
CA GLY A 8 13.30 6.08 -80.16
C GLY A 8 13.96 7.45 -79.97
N PHE A 9 14.87 7.64 -79.02
CA PHE A 9 16.07 8.51 -78.96
C PHE A 9 16.41 8.82 -77.51
N LEU A 10 17.40 8.34 -76.91
CA LEU A 10 18.89 8.39 -76.90
C LEU A 10 19.49 9.75 -76.51
N PHE A 11 20.48 9.64 -75.61
CA PHE A 11 21.52 10.55 -75.16
C PHE A 11 21.14 11.53 -74.00
N LEU A 12 21.92 11.82 -72.97
CA LEU A 12 23.38 11.78 -72.83
C LEU A 12 23.73 11.80 -71.36
N SER A 13 24.75 11.11 -70.98
CA SER A 13 25.44 11.06 -69.67
C SER A 13 26.04 12.43 -69.28
N VAL A 14 25.97 12.79 -67.97
CA VAL A 14 27.04 13.54 -67.34
C VAL A 14 27.19 13.01 -65.92
N LEU A 15 28.32 12.38 -65.70
CA LEU A 15 28.91 12.11 -64.39
C LEU A 15 29.45 13.40 -63.80
N ILE A 16 28.98 13.77 -62.60
CA ILE A 16 29.75 14.62 -61.68
C ILE A 16 29.79 13.92 -60.34
N ALA A 17 30.98 13.41 -60.00
CA ALA A 17 31.34 12.97 -58.69
C ALA A 17 31.49 14.20 -57.76
N GLY A 18 30.69 14.25 -56.72
CA GLY A 18 30.80 15.19 -55.63
C GLY A 18 30.72 14.43 -54.33
N CYS A 19 31.88 14.06 -53.82
CA CYS A 19 32.03 13.65 -52.41
C CYS A 19 31.60 14.82 -51.50
N ASN A 20 30.50 14.68 -50.82
CA ASN A 20 30.23 15.51 -49.66
C ASN A 20 29.99 14.59 -48.45
N GLN A 21 30.98 14.49 -47.58
CA GLN A 21 30.88 13.92 -46.23
C GLN A 21 29.88 14.79 -45.45
N THR A 22 28.64 14.35 -45.37
CA THR A 22 27.73 14.83 -44.29
C THR A 22 28.09 14.08 -43.05
N LYS A 23 28.68 14.83 -42.10
CA LYS A 23 28.75 14.49 -40.69
C LYS A 23 27.35 14.01 -40.23
N ASN A 24 27.29 12.79 -39.72
CA ASN A 24 26.20 12.39 -38.88
C ASN A 24 26.22 13.29 -37.61
N ASP A 25 25.48 14.36 -37.68
CA ASP A 25 24.99 14.99 -36.46
C ASP A 25 24.01 13.98 -35.83
N ASP A 26 24.51 13.30 -34.82
CA ASP A 26 23.71 12.60 -33.84
C ASP A 26 22.94 13.66 -33.06
N SER A 27 21.97 14.29 -33.76
CA SER A 27 20.98 15.17 -33.14
C SER A 27 20.11 14.29 -32.28
N GLY A 28 20.38 14.34 -30.98
CA GLY A 28 19.59 13.75 -29.92
C GLY A 28 18.11 13.76 -30.30
N ARG A 29 17.54 12.58 -30.27
CA ARG A 29 16.10 12.35 -30.35
C ARG A 29 15.50 13.18 -29.22
N ALA A 30 15.03 14.38 -29.54
CA ALA A 30 14.24 15.18 -28.62
C ALA A 30 13.11 14.27 -28.15
N ASP A 31 13.13 13.98 -26.87
CA ASP A 31 12.07 13.30 -26.14
C ASP A 31 10.76 14.00 -26.53
N SER A 32 9.98 13.35 -27.40
CA SER A 32 8.66 13.84 -27.76
C SER A 32 7.84 13.76 -26.48
N GLY A 33 7.57 14.89 -25.85
CA GLY A 33 6.99 15.06 -24.52
C GLY A 33 5.66 14.33 -24.25
N LYS A 34 5.62 13.02 -24.47
CA LYS A 34 4.53 12.16 -24.05
C LYS A 34 4.59 12.05 -22.52
N LYS A 35 3.58 12.61 -21.87
CA LYS A 35 3.39 12.49 -20.44
C LYS A 35 3.28 11.01 -20.07
N LEU A 36 4.08 10.55 -19.11
CA LEU A 36 3.96 9.18 -18.60
C LEU A 36 2.59 8.99 -17.95
N VAL A 37 1.99 7.83 -18.18
CA VAL A 37 0.70 7.42 -17.61
C VAL A 37 0.94 6.25 -16.67
N ILE A 38 0.53 6.40 -15.41
CA ILE A 38 0.63 5.37 -14.38
C ILE A 38 -0.78 4.97 -13.98
N GLY A 39 -1.11 3.68 -14.06
CA GLY A 39 -2.35 3.12 -13.51
C GLY A 39 -2.14 2.69 -12.06
N ALA A 40 -3.06 3.03 -11.16
CA ALA A 40 -3.02 2.60 -9.76
C ALA A 40 -4.35 1.99 -9.33
N THR A 41 -4.32 0.78 -8.78
CA THR A 41 -5.49 0.13 -8.19
C THR A 41 -5.29 -0.03 -6.70
N MET A 42 -6.20 0.57 -5.92
CA MET A 42 -6.15 0.61 -4.46
C MET A 42 -7.10 -0.44 -3.87
N LEU A 43 -6.69 -1.05 -2.76
CA LEU A 43 -7.47 -2.06 -2.02
C LEU A 43 -8.91 -1.59 -1.73
N SER A 44 -9.05 -0.40 -1.16
CA SER A 44 -10.33 0.21 -0.81
C SER A 44 -10.13 1.67 -0.41
N MET A 45 -10.86 2.56 -1.04
CA MET A 45 -10.89 3.98 -0.69
C MET A 45 -11.82 4.29 0.51
N GLN A 46 -12.34 3.27 1.18
CA GLN A 46 -13.06 3.40 2.45
C GLN A 46 -12.15 3.35 3.68
N ASN A 47 -10.86 3.01 3.50
CA ASN A 47 -9.87 2.94 4.57
C ASN A 47 -9.04 4.23 4.57
N GLU A 48 -9.06 4.99 5.67
CA GLU A 48 -8.39 6.29 5.76
C GLU A 48 -6.88 6.20 5.48
N PHE A 49 -6.20 5.15 5.98
CA PHE A 49 -4.77 4.98 5.69
C PHE A 49 -4.51 4.79 4.18
N VAL A 50 -5.35 4.00 3.49
CA VAL A 50 -5.22 3.77 2.04
C VAL A 50 -5.51 5.05 1.26
N VAL A 51 -6.49 5.85 1.70
CA VAL A 51 -6.76 7.20 1.13
C VAL A 51 -5.53 8.08 1.28
N ASN A 52 -4.92 8.14 2.47
CA ASN A 52 -3.71 8.93 2.70
C ASN A 52 -2.54 8.50 1.79
N VAL A 53 -2.39 7.20 1.50
CA VAL A 53 -1.39 6.71 0.52
C VAL A 53 -1.74 7.19 -0.89
N ALA A 54 -3.01 7.12 -1.28
CA ALA A 54 -3.49 7.55 -2.59
C ALA A 54 -3.31 9.06 -2.80
N ASP A 55 -3.66 9.89 -1.81
CA ASP A 55 -3.48 11.35 -1.85
C ASP A 55 -2.01 11.74 -2.06
N GLU A 56 -1.09 11.03 -1.39
CA GLU A 56 0.34 11.27 -1.55
C GLU A 56 0.87 10.77 -2.91
N MET A 57 0.26 9.72 -3.48
CA MET A 57 0.53 9.31 -4.85
C MET A 57 0.09 10.39 -5.85
N GLU A 58 -1.11 10.95 -5.68
CA GLU A 58 -1.62 12.03 -6.53
C GLU A 58 -0.75 13.29 -6.43
N ALA A 59 -0.36 13.67 -5.20
CA ALA A 59 0.51 14.82 -4.96
C ALA A 59 1.87 14.62 -5.65
N LYS A 60 2.48 13.44 -5.52
CA LYS A 60 3.78 13.13 -6.14
C LYS A 60 3.67 13.01 -7.67
N ALA A 61 2.61 12.43 -8.19
CA ALA A 61 2.36 12.36 -9.64
C ALA A 61 2.25 13.78 -10.24
N LYS A 62 1.54 14.68 -9.57
CA LYS A 62 1.45 16.09 -9.97
C LYS A 62 2.81 16.79 -9.93
N GLU A 63 3.59 16.57 -8.87
CA GLU A 63 4.95 17.13 -8.72
C GLU A 63 5.87 16.70 -9.87
N LEU A 64 5.80 15.41 -10.26
CA LEU A 64 6.63 14.85 -11.33
C LEU A 64 6.07 15.07 -12.74
N GLY A 65 4.88 15.67 -12.87
CA GLY A 65 4.25 15.94 -14.16
C GLY A 65 3.76 14.69 -14.88
N VAL A 66 3.50 13.58 -14.16
CA VAL A 66 2.96 12.34 -14.73
C VAL A 66 1.43 12.29 -14.59
N GLU A 67 0.77 11.51 -15.43
CA GLU A 67 -0.65 11.23 -15.33
C GLU A 67 -0.86 10.01 -14.42
N LEU A 68 -1.75 10.13 -13.44
CA LEU A 68 -2.14 9.03 -12.56
C LEU A 68 -3.61 8.70 -12.79
N ILE A 69 -3.89 7.45 -13.17
CA ILE A 69 -5.24 6.88 -13.24
C ILE A 69 -5.43 6.03 -12.00
N LEU A 70 -6.14 6.55 -11.00
CA LEU A 70 -6.36 5.89 -9.71
C LEU A 70 -7.78 5.32 -9.64
N VAL A 71 -7.90 4.04 -9.28
CA VAL A 71 -9.18 3.33 -9.18
C VAL A 71 -9.29 2.54 -7.88
N ASP A 72 -10.51 2.39 -7.38
CA ASP A 72 -10.85 1.62 -6.18
C ASP A 72 -11.27 0.19 -6.56
N ALA A 73 -10.60 -0.80 -5.97
CA ALA A 73 -10.98 -2.21 -6.13
C ALA A 73 -12.12 -2.64 -5.20
N GLU A 74 -12.54 -1.79 -4.26
CA GLU A 74 -13.65 -2.06 -3.34
C GLU A 74 -13.51 -3.40 -2.59
N ARG A 75 -12.26 -3.74 -2.20
CA ARG A 75 -11.88 -5.01 -1.55
C ARG A 75 -12.06 -6.26 -2.42
N SER A 76 -12.19 -6.12 -3.74
CA SER A 76 -12.34 -7.23 -4.69
C SER A 76 -11.05 -7.49 -5.44
N SER A 77 -10.38 -8.62 -5.14
CA SER A 77 -9.21 -9.07 -5.89
C SER A 77 -9.55 -9.35 -7.36
N LEU A 78 -10.75 -9.82 -7.67
CA LEU A 78 -11.21 -10.01 -9.04
C LEU A 78 -11.27 -8.67 -9.78
N LYS A 79 -11.88 -7.66 -9.16
CA LYS A 79 -11.95 -6.31 -9.73
C LYS A 79 -10.55 -5.72 -9.94
N GLN A 80 -9.58 -6.01 -9.04
CA GLN A 80 -8.19 -5.60 -9.23
C GLN A 80 -7.57 -6.21 -10.49
N VAL A 81 -7.82 -7.49 -10.75
CA VAL A 81 -7.33 -8.16 -11.96
C VAL A 81 -7.92 -7.51 -13.20
N GLU A 82 -9.22 -7.27 -13.24
CA GLU A 82 -9.93 -6.58 -14.35
C GLU A 82 -9.40 -5.14 -14.57
N GLN A 83 -9.12 -4.41 -13.48
CA GLN A 83 -8.54 -3.07 -13.54
C GLN A 83 -7.12 -3.09 -14.13
N VAL A 84 -6.30 -4.08 -13.77
CA VAL A 84 -4.96 -4.24 -14.34
C VAL A 84 -5.04 -4.63 -15.82
N GLU A 85 -5.97 -5.50 -16.23
CA GLU A 85 -6.22 -5.79 -17.64
C GLU A 85 -6.62 -4.53 -18.44
N SER A 86 -7.46 -3.69 -17.83
CA SER A 86 -7.83 -2.39 -18.42
C SER A 86 -6.63 -1.46 -18.57
N PHE A 87 -5.75 -1.36 -17.58
CA PHE A 87 -4.52 -0.56 -17.67
C PHE A 87 -3.59 -1.07 -18.77
N ILE A 88 -3.46 -2.41 -18.91
CA ILE A 88 -2.68 -3.03 -19.98
C ILE A 88 -3.26 -2.66 -21.34
N ALA A 89 -4.58 -2.75 -21.51
CA ALA A 89 -5.27 -2.38 -22.75
C ALA A 89 -5.13 -0.89 -23.10
N GLN A 90 -5.08 -0.01 -22.10
CA GLN A 90 -4.84 1.43 -22.25
C GLN A 90 -3.38 1.77 -22.56
N GLY A 91 -2.46 0.81 -22.40
CA GLY A 91 -1.03 1.01 -22.66
C GLY A 91 -0.38 1.97 -21.67
N VAL A 92 -0.70 1.85 -20.38
CA VAL A 92 -0.03 2.64 -19.32
C VAL A 92 1.45 2.28 -19.24
N ASP A 93 2.29 3.22 -18.82
CA ASP A 93 3.73 3.05 -18.78
C ASP A 93 4.22 2.29 -17.50
N ALA A 94 3.43 2.30 -16.42
CA ALA A 94 3.64 1.49 -15.21
C ALA A 94 2.32 1.29 -14.46
N ILE A 95 2.30 0.28 -13.58
CA ILE A 95 1.14 -0.03 -12.73
C ILE A 95 1.58 -0.01 -11.26
N ILE A 96 0.74 0.55 -10.38
CA ILE A 96 0.85 0.44 -8.93
C ILE A 96 -0.33 -0.39 -8.44
N LEU A 97 -0.04 -1.40 -7.62
CA LEU A 97 -1.02 -2.30 -7.03
C LEU A 97 -0.93 -2.20 -5.50
N ASN A 98 -2.03 -1.80 -4.86
CA ASN A 98 -2.23 -2.03 -3.42
C ASN A 98 -3.09 -3.29 -3.26
N PRO A 99 -2.49 -4.48 -3.06
CA PRO A 99 -3.20 -5.76 -3.15
C PRO A 99 -4.34 -5.91 -2.13
N CYS A 100 -5.49 -6.44 -2.57
CA CYS A 100 -6.58 -6.85 -1.68
C CYS A 100 -6.20 -8.09 -0.87
N GLU A 101 -5.58 -9.07 -1.50
CA GLU A 101 -5.17 -10.34 -0.89
C GLU A 101 -3.85 -10.84 -1.48
N VAL A 102 -3.12 -11.62 -0.68
CA VAL A 102 -1.79 -12.14 -1.08
C VAL A 102 -1.88 -13.04 -2.30
N GLU A 103 -2.78 -14.02 -2.27
CA GLU A 103 -2.93 -15.02 -3.34
C GLU A 103 -3.84 -14.50 -4.46
N ALA A 104 -5.04 -14.00 -4.12
CA ALA A 104 -6.06 -13.68 -5.11
C ALA A 104 -5.73 -12.43 -5.96
N SER A 105 -4.86 -11.52 -5.47
CA SER A 105 -4.35 -10.38 -6.28
C SER A 105 -3.10 -10.74 -7.10
N SER A 106 -2.48 -11.91 -6.88
CA SER A 106 -1.26 -12.33 -7.61
C SER A 106 -1.43 -12.46 -9.13
N PRO A 107 -2.60 -12.86 -9.68
CA PRO A 107 -2.82 -12.83 -11.13
C PRO A 107 -2.60 -11.47 -11.76
N ALA A 108 -2.99 -10.37 -11.11
CA ALA A 108 -2.77 -9.00 -11.60
C ALA A 108 -1.28 -8.72 -11.84
N VAL A 109 -0.41 -9.15 -10.90
CA VAL A 109 1.05 -9.00 -11.06
C VAL A 109 1.56 -9.79 -12.26
N LYS A 110 1.10 -11.06 -12.43
CA LYS A 110 1.52 -11.91 -13.54
C LYS A 110 1.10 -11.35 -14.90
N LEU A 111 -0.11 -10.79 -15.00
CA LEU A 111 -0.63 -10.16 -16.23
C LEU A 111 0.20 -8.95 -16.64
N ALA A 112 0.48 -8.02 -15.71
CA ALA A 112 1.30 -6.85 -15.98
C ALA A 112 2.71 -7.24 -16.45
N LEU A 113 3.36 -8.19 -15.78
CA LEU A 113 4.69 -8.69 -16.15
C LEU A 113 4.70 -9.39 -17.52
N ALA A 114 3.66 -10.17 -17.84
CA ALA A 114 3.51 -10.81 -19.14
C ALA A 114 3.35 -9.76 -20.27
N ALA A 115 2.67 -8.65 -19.99
CA ALA A 115 2.54 -7.50 -20.88
C ALA A 115 3.82 -6.62 -20.92
N LYS A 116 4.85 -6.95 -20.13
CA LYS A 116 6.10 -6.18 -20.00
C LYS A 116 5.88 -4.76 -19.45
N ILE A 117 4.83 -4.56 -18.67
CA ILE A 117 4.56 -3.32 -17.95
C ILE A 117 5.08 -3.49 -16.52
N PRO A 118 5.97 -2.61 -16.03
CA PRO A 118 6.44 -2.68 -14.65
C PRO A 118 5.27 -2.49 -13.68
N ILE A 119 5.21 -3.36 -12.66
CA ILE A 119 4.20 -3.30 -11.63
C ILE A 119 4.86 -3.18 -10.25
N ILE A 120 4.43 -2.20 -9.47
CA ILE A 120 4.94 -1.90 -8.14
C ILE A 120 3.84 -2.22 -7.13
N ASN A 121 4.10 -3.15 -6.22
CA ASN A 121 3.22 -3.33 -5.08
C ASN A 121 3.49 -2.24 -4.05
N VAL A 122 2.44 -1.57 -3.58
CA VAL A 122 2.52 -0.58 -2.51
C VAL A 122 1.80 -1.06 -1.27
N ASN A 123 2.38 -0.82 -0.09
CA ASN A 123 1.84 -1.13 1.23
C ASN A 123 1.65 -2.63 1.51
N SER A 124 1.10 -3.40 0.61
CA SER A 124 0.79 -4.82 0.79
C SER A 124 1.48 -5.69 -0.26
N GLU A 125 1.66 -6.98 0.03
CA GLU A 125 2.39 -7.94 -0.80
C GLU A 125 1.47 -8.93 -1.49
N THR A 126 2.00 -9.57 -2.53
CA THR A 126 1.39 -10.71 -3.24
C THR A 126 2.36 -11.89 -3.24
N THR A 127 1.87 -13.12 -3.45
CA THR A 127 2.72 -14.29 -3.69
C THR A 127 3.52 -14.14 -4.98
N ALA A 128 2.92 -13.58 -6.03
CA ALA A 128 3.64 -13.25 -7.25
C ALA A 128 4.58 -12.06 -6.99
N LYS A 129 5.86 -12.22 -7.35
CA LYS A 129 6.87 -11.17 -7.16
C LYS A 129 6.65 -10.03 -8.16
N PRO A 130 6.38 -8.78 -7.69
CA PRO A 130 6.27 -7.61 -8.56
C PRO A 130 7.64 -7.14 -9.06
N THR A 131 7.66 -6.12 -9.92
CA THR A 131 8.87 -5.41 -10.33
C THR A 131 9.56 -4.75 -9.13
N ALA A 132 8.76 -4.13 -8.25
CA ALA A 132 9.23 -3.60 -6.97
C ALA A 132 8.14 -3.65 -5.90
N PHE A 133 8.57 -3.61 -4.63
CA PHE A 133 7.72 -3.44 -3.45
C PHE A 133 8.12 -2.16 -2.71
N VAL A 134 7.14 -1.36 -2.34
CA VAL A 134 7.29 -0.18 -1.47
C VAL A 134 6.30 -0.29 -0.33
N GLY A 135 6.79 -0.50 0.88
CA GLY A 135 5.91 -0.70 2.04
C GLY A 135 6.69 -0.79 3.35
N SER A 136 6.16 -1.50 4.32
CA SER A 136 6.72 -1.63 5.65
C SER A 136 6.73 -3.09 6.10
N ASP A 137 7.49 -3.42 7.15
CA ASP A 137 7.47 -4.77 7.75
C ASP A 137 6.32 -4.90 8.76
N ASP A 138 5.18 -5.42 8.31
CA ASP A 138 4.02 -5.59 9.16
C ASP A 138 4.20 -6.59 10.33
N VAL A 139 5.18 -7.50 10.26
CA VAL A 139 5.54 -8.34 11.40
C VAL A 139 6.10 -7.48 12.52
N GLU A 140 6.99 -6.54 12.16
CA GLU A 140 7.60 -5.63 13.13
C GLU A 140 6.58 -4.65 13.72
N SER A 141 5.60 -4.17 12.95
CA SER A 141 4.55 -3.29 13.49
C SER A 141 3.79 -3.93 14.65
N ALA A 142 3.42 -5.19 14.49
CA ALA A 142 2.73 -5.93 15.55
C ALA A 142 3.65 -6.28 16.72
N ARG A 143 4.93 -6.57 16.47
CA ARG A 143 5.91 -6.74 17.56
C ARG A 143 6.03 -5.46 18.40
N ILE A 144 6.12 -4.30 17.76
CA ILE A 144 6.17 -2.99 18.44
C ILE A 144 4.92 -2.80 19.33
N ALA A 145 3.72 -3.00 18.76
CA ALA A 145 2.46 -2.85 19.48
C ALA A 145 2.35 -3.82 20.67
N MET A 146 2.60 -5.09 20.42
CA MET A 146 2.47 -6.14 21.44
C MET A 146 3.56 -6.08 22.51
N LYS A 147 4.78 -5.64 22.15
CA LYS A 147 5.84 -5.37 23.13
C LYS A 147 5.43 -4.25 24.07
N TYR A 148 4.88 -3.16 23.55
CA TYR A 148 4.34 -2.08 24.37
C TYR A 148 3.25 -2.57 25.32
N ILE A 149 2.29 -3.38 24.84
CA ILE A 149 1.26 -4.01 25.67
C ILE A 149 1.90 -4.86 26.78
N SER A 150 2.85 -5.73 26.42
CA SER A 150 3.54 -6.60 27.36
C SER A 150 4.24 -5.80 28.47
N GLU A 151 4.99 -4.76 28.11
CA GLU A 151 5.71 -3.89 29.03
C GLU A 151 4.75 -3.17 29.99
N LYS A 152 3.67 -2.59 29.48
CA LYS A 152 2.68 -1.87 30.30
C LYS A 152 1.88 -2.79 31.23
N LEU A 153 1.65 -4.04 30.84
CA LEU A 153 0.99 -5.04 31.69
C LEU A 153 1.96 -5.82 32.57
N GLY A 154 3.26 -5.52 32.55
CA GLY A 154 4.27 -6.25 33.34
C GLY A 154 4.38 -7.73 32.93
N GLY A 155 4.18 -8.04 31.68
CA GLY A 155 4.28 -9.39 31.10
C GLY A 155 3.13 -10.33 31.48
N LYS A 156 2.03 -9.83 32.05
CA LYS A 156 0.90 -10.63 32.55
C LYS A 156 -0.44 -9.99 32.19
N GLY A 157 -1.40 -10.78 31.71
CA GLY A 157 -2.74 -10.30 31.47
C GLY A 157 -3.44 -11.01 30.31
N ASN A 158 -4.71 -10.70 30.14
CA ASN A 158 -5.54 -11.22 29.06
C ASN A 158 -5.59 -10.20 27.92
N VAL A 159 -5.15 -10.61 26.76
CA VAL A 159 -5.11 -9.81 25.54
C VAL A 159 -6.15 -10.35 24.55
N ILE A 160 -6.85 -9.44 23.89
CA ILE A 160 -7.70 -9.77 22.74
C ILE A 160 -7.04 -9.22 21.49
N MET A 161 -7.09 -9.95 20.39
CA MET A 161 -6.59 -9.51 19.08
C MET A 161 -7.71 -9.35 18.08
N MET A 162 -7.80 -8.15 17.50
CA MET A 162 -8.75 -7.85 16.43
C MET A 162 -8.01 -7.81 15.10
N HIS A 163 -8.32 -8.79 14.25
CA HIS A 163 -7.71 -8.92 12.93
C HIS A 163 -8.33 -7.96 11.92
N GLY A 164 -7.52 -7.61 10.93
CA GLY A 164 -8.00 -6.95 9.72
C GLY A 164 -8.68 -7.89 8.73
N TYR A 165 -8.70 -7.48 7.47
CA TYR A 165 -9.29 -8.26 6.39
C TYR A 165 -8.50 -9.55 6.16
N MET A 166 -9.18 -10.70 6.29
CA MET A 166 -8.53 -12.02 6.23
C MET A 166 -7.92 -12.27 4.84
N GLY A 167 -6.70 -12.80 4.83
CA GLY A 167 -5.96 -13.09 3.59
C GLY A 167 -5.11 -11.94 3.06
N GLN A 168 -5.22 -10.74 3.64
CA GLN A 168 -4.33 -9.63 3.32
C GLN A 168 -2.97 -9.79 4.01
N ALA A 169 -1.88 -9.35 3.34
CA ALA A 169 -0.54 -9.49 3.87
C ALA A 169 -0.35 -8.84 5.24
N ALA A 170 -0.88 -7.62 5.43
CA ALA A 170 -0.80 -6.92 6.70
C ALA A 170 -1.50 -7.71 7.83
N GLN A 171 -2.68 -8.27 7.57
CA GLN A 171 -3.39 -9.09 8.56
C GLN A 171 -2.57 -10.32 8.97
N LEU A 172 -2.06 -11.08 7.99
CA LEU A 172 -1.28 -12.29 8.22
C LEU A 172 0.03 -12.01 8.97
N LYS A 173 0.73 -10.95 8.58
CA LYS A 173 2.01 -10.57 9.18
C LYS A 173 1.85 -9.97 10.57
N ARG A 174 0.83 -9.12 10.79
CA ARG A 174 0.52 -8.57 12.11
C ARG A 174 0.06 -9.68 13.07
N ASP A 175 -0.70 -10.66 12.60
CA ASP A 175 -1.02 -11.86 13.39
C ASP A 175 0.25 -12.62 13.81
N LYS A 176 1.16 -12.87 12.86
CA LYS A 176 2.44 -13.53 13.13
C LYS A 176 3.26 -12.77 14.18
N GLY A 177 3.47 -11.47 13.99
CA GLY A 177 4.25 -10.64 14.92
C GLY A 177 3.65 -10.60 16.32
N ALA A 178 2.33 -10.52 16.43
CA ALA A 178 1.63 -10.55 17.71
C ALA A 178 1.79 -11.90 18.41
N LYS A 179 1.63 -13.02 17.71
CA LYS A 179 1.78 -14.37 18.25
C LYS A 179 3.21 -14.68 18.69
N GLU A 180 4.22 -14.13 18.02
CA GLU A 180 5.62 -14.24 18.45
C GLU A 180 5.83 -13.59 19.84
N ILE A 181 5.26 -12.42 20.07
CA ILE A 181 5.37 -11.74 21.39
C ILE A 181 4.57 -12.49 22.46
N LEU A 182 3.37 -13.00 22.14
CA LEU A 182 2.59 -13.83 23.07
C LEU A 182 3.35 -15.09 23.45
N ALA A 183 3.98 -15.77 22.50
CA ALA A 183 4.80 -16.97 22.77
C ALA A 183 6.01 -16.69 23.67
N ALA A 184 6.66 -15.52 23.47
CA ALA A 184 7.78 -15.09 24.30
C ALA A 184 7.37 -14.61 25.70
N ASN A 185 6.09 -14.35 25.95
CA ASN A 185 5.55 -13.82 27.19
C ASN A 185 4.41 -14.73 27.72
N PRO A 186 4.68 -15.88 28.29
CA PRO A 186 3.65 -16.87 28.68
C PRO A 186 2.67 -16.40 29.75
N GLY A 187 2.95 -15.26 30.41
CA GLY A 187 2.01 -14.58 31.32
C GLY A 187 0.90 -13.81 30.59
N LEU A 188 1.10 -13.46 29.31
CA LEU A 188 0.06 -12.90 28.46
C LEU A 188 -0.79 -14.05 27.89
N LYS A 189 -2.09 -13.95 28.04
CA LYS A 189 -3.05 -14.95 27.54
C LYS A 189 -3.89 -14.33 26.43
N LEU A 190 -3.89 -14.97 25.26
CA LEU A 190 -4.83 -14.63 24.22
C LEU A 190 -6.22 -15.11 24.64
N LEU A 191 -7.11 -14.16 24.96
CA LEU A 191 -8.46 -14.45 25.45
C LEU A 191 -9.44 -14.73 24.32
N ALA A 192 -9.31 -13.96 23.23
CA ALA A 192 -10.11 -14.11 22.01
C ALA A 192 -9.37 -13.46 20.83
N GLU A 193 -9.68 -13.93 19.63
CA GLU A 193 -9.27 -13.29 18.38
C GLU A 193 -10.41 -13.39 17.34
N GLN A 194 -10.67 -12.32 16.62
CA GLN A 194 -11.67 -12.28 15.54
C GLN A 194 -11.41 -11.10 14.61
N THR A 195 -11.90 -11.19 13.37
CA THR A 195 -11.76 -10.11 12.41
C THR A 195 -12.80 -9.00 12.60
N GLY A 196 -12.33 -7.74 12.59
CA GLY A 196 -13.14 -6.53 12.45
C GLY A 196 -13.06 -5.94 11.03
N GLU A 197 -12.38 -6.62 10.10
CA GLU A 197 -12.34 -6.31 8.66
C GLU A 197 -11.89 -4.88 8.34
N TRP A 198 -10.94 -4.32 9.11
CA TRP A 198 -10.48 -2.92 9.02
C TRP A 198 -11.59 -1.88 9.20
N ASP A 199 -12.75 -2.27 9.74
CA ASP A 199 -13.95 -1.45 9.81
C ASP A 199 -14.27 -1.01 11.24
N ARG A 200 -14.46 0.30 11.44
CA ARG A 200 -14.71 0.93 12.74
C ARG A 200 -16.00 0.45 13.39
N ALA A 201 -17.08 0.33 12.58
CA ALA A 201 -18.40 -0.06 13.09
C ALA A 201 -18.44 -1.55 13.46
N LYS A 202 -17.86 -2.41 12.63
CA LYS A 202 -17.71 -3.85 12.92
C LYS A 202 -16.86 -4.07 14.17
N ALA A 203 -15.76 -3.32 14.30
CA ALA A 203 -14.91 -3.37 15.48
C ALA A 203 -15.65 -2.95 16.75
N MET A 204 -16.47 -1.90 16.68
CA MET A 204 -17.30 -1.47 17.79
C MET A 204 -18.28 -2.58 18.21
N SER A 205 -19.06 -3.13 17.28
CA SER A 205 -20.04 -4.18 17.56
C SER A 205 -19.39 -5.47 18.09
N LEU A 206 -18.22 -5.84 17.55
CA LEU A 206 -17.46 -6.99 18.04
C LEU A 206 -16.95 -6.76 19.48
N THR A 207 -16.50 -5.55 19.79
CA THR A 207 -16.06 -5.20 21.13
C THR A 207 -17.20 -5.22 22.14
N GLU A 208 -18.41 -4.78 21.75
CA GLU A 208 -19.60 -4.88 22.60
C GLU A 208 -19.90 -6.34 22.98
N ASN A 209 -19.77 -7.28 22.02
CA ASN A 209 -19.91 -8.71 22.29
C ASN A 209 -18.84 -9.23 23.26
N TRP A 210 -17.57 -8.77 23.11
CA TRP A 210 -16.48 -9.13 24.01
C TRP A 210 -16.68 -8.54 25.42
N ILE A 211 -17.23 -7.33 25.53
CA ILE A 211 -17.58 -6.73 26.82
C ILE A 211 -18.60 -7.60 27.56
N GLN A 212 -19.63 -8.08 26.85
CA GLN A 212 -20.63 -8.98 27.44
C GLN A 212 -20.02 -10.32 27.88
N SER A 213 -19.09 -10.87 27.09
CA SER A 213 -18.49 -12.19 27.33
C SER A 213 -17.40 -12.17 28.39
N PHE A 214 -16.60 -11.13 28.44
CA PHE A 214 -15.37 -11.10 29.22
C PHE A 214 -15.33 -9.99 30.27
N GLY A 215 -16.04 -8.87 30.07
CA GLY A 215 -16.13 -7.75 30.99
C GLY A 215 -14.73 -7.26 31.43
N THR A 216 -14.53 -7.19 32.74
CA THR A 216 -13.25 -6.73 33.34
C THR A 216 -12.11 -7.74 33.29
N LYS A 217 -12.31 -8.93 32.70
CA LYS A 217 -11.24 -9.90 32.48
C LYS A 217 -10.29 -9.47 31.35
N MET A 218 -10.73 -8.57 30.46
CA MET A 218 -9.88 -8.00 29.39
C MET A 218 -8.88 -7.01 30.01
N ASN A 219 -7.61 -7.14 29.68
CA ASN A 219 -6.58 -6.20 30.10
C ASN A 219 -6.09 -5.33 28.94
N ALA A 220 -6.01 -5.88 27.73
CA ALA A 220 -5.68 -5.13 26.54
C ALA A 220 -6.40 -5.67 25.30
N ILE A 221 -6.61 -4.79 24.33
CA ILE A 221 -7.05 -5.14 22.97
C ILE A 221 -6.00 -4.58 22.00
N PHE A 222 -5.41 -5.49 21.21
CA PHE A 222 -4.61 -5.15 20.05
C PHE A 222 -5.49 -5.15 18.81
N ALA A 223 -5.75 -3.98 18.25
CA ALA A 223 -6.45 -3.83 16.98
C ALA A 223 -5.40 -3.65 15.86
N GLN A 224 -5.48 -4.46 14.82
CA GLN A 224 -4.48 -4.46 13.75
C GLN A 224 -4.46 -3.19 12.90
N ASN A 225 -5.45 -2.26 13.05
CA ASN A 225 -5.38 -0.90 12.52
C ASN A 225 -6.13 0.10 13.40
N ASP A 226 -5.96 1.39 13.11
CA ASP A 226 -6.55 2.48 13.90
C ASP A 226 -8.06 2.61 13.72
N GLU A 227 -8.61 2.34 12.53
CA GLU A 227 -10.06 2.35 12.32
C GLU A 227 -10.75 1.39 13.31
N MET A 228 -10.25 0.17 13.40
CA MET A 228 -10.75 -0.79 14.38
C MET A 228 -10.43 -0.36 15.81
N GLY A 229 -9.23 0.18 16.06
CA GLY A 229 -8.82 0.71 17.38
C GLY A 229 -9.78 1.78 17.88
N MET A 230 -10.20 2.69 17.03
CA MET A 230 -11.18 3.74 17.36
C MET A 230 -12.58 3.17 17.62
N GLY A 231 -12.98 2.11 16.89
CA GLY A 231 -14.21 1.37 17.17
C GLY A 231 -14.18 0.70 18.55
N VAL A 232 -13.06 0.06 18.89
CA VAL A 232 -12.82 -0.55 20.22
C VAL A 232 -12.93 0.50 21.32
N VAL A 233 -12.22 1.62 21.17
CA VAL A 233 -12.26 2.74 22.14
C VAL A 233 -13.70 3.19 22.38
N LYS A 234 -14.47 3.41 21.30
CA LYS A 234 -15.86 3.87 21.40
C LYS A 234 -16.75 2.92 22.19
N ALA A 235 -16.65 1.62 21.96
CA ALA A 235 -17.40 0.61 22.71
C ALA A 235 -16.99 0.56 24.18
N LEU A 236 -15.69 0.63 24.49
CA LEU A 236 -15.17 0.63 25.87
C LEU A 236 -15.56 1.89 26.63
N GLU A 237 -15.59 3.07 26.00
CA GLU A 237 -16.05 4.32 26.61
C GLU A 237 -17.54 4.22 26.97
N ALA A 238 -18.37 3.74 26.01
CA ALA A 238 -19.80 3.57 26.24
C ALA A 238 -20.11 2.61 27.41
N ALA A 239 -19.27 1.60 27.60
CA ALA A 239 -19.40 0.64 28.70
C ALA A 239 -18.70 1.08 30.03
N GLY A 240 -18.02 2.23 30.06
CA GLY A 240 -17.25 2.68 31.21
C GLY A 240 -16.00 1.84 31.53
N LEU A 241 -15.48 1.11 30.54
CA LEU A 241 -14.35 0.19 30.70
C LEU A 241 -13.03 0.72 30.12
N LYS A 242 -13.02 1.88 29.41
CA LYS A 242 -11.81 2.35 28.75
C LYS A 242 -10.62 2.54 29.69
N ASN A 243 -10.85 3.01 30.92
CA ASN A 243 -9.80 3.18 31.91
C ASN A 243 -9.26 1.85 32.50
N LYS A 244 -9.86 0.71 32.16
CA LYS A 244 -9.49 -0.64 32.64
C LYS A 244 -8.90 -1.51 31.56
N VAL A 245 -9.12 -1.17 30.29
CA VAL A 245 -8.69 -1.95 29.13
C VAL A 245 -7.81 -1.08 28.25
N MET A 246 -6.56 -1.48 28.09
CA MET A 246 -5.61 -0.84 27.19
C MET A 246 -6.00 -1.12 25.73
N VAL A 247 -5.84 -0.12 24.86
CA VAL A 247 -6.07 -0.27 23.42
C VAL A 247 -4.84 0.22 22.67
N VAL A 248 -4.28 -0.65 21.84
CA VAL A 248 -3.14 -0.33 20.96
C VAL A 248 -3.49 -0.72 19.53
N SER A 249 -3.15 0.15 18.59
CA SER A 249 -3.46 -0.04 17.17
C SER A 249 -2.29 0.34 16.27
N ILE A 250 -2.50 0.36 14.96
CA ILE A 250 -1.48 0.67 13.95
C ILE A 250 -2.09 1.62 12.93
N ASP A 251 -1.35 2.54 12.38
CA ASP A 251 -1.42 3.45 11.24
C ASP A 251 -1.05 4.88 11.63
N ALA A 252 -1.45 5.34 12.81
CA ALA A 252 -1.37 6.73 13.29
C ALA A 252 -2.18 7.71 12.41
N ILE A 253 -3.42 7.34 12.09
CA ILE A 253 -4.35 8.26 11.41
C ILE A 253 -4.68 9.46 12.33
N PRO A 254 -5.12 10.62 11.78
CA PRO A 254 -5.38 11.84 12.54
C PRO A 254 -6.27 11.63 13.77
N ASP A 255 -7.35 10.85 13.66
CA ASP A 255 -8.25 10.52 14.76
C ASP A 255 -7.52 9.78 15.89
N ALA A 256 -6.70 8.78 15.54
CA ALA A 256 -5.93 8.00 16.50
C ALA A 256 -4.84 8.84 17.19
N LEU A 257 -4.12 9.67 16.44
CA LEU A 257 -3.15 10.61 17.01
C LEU A 257 -3.79 11.55 18.04
N ASN A 258 -4.97 12.10 17.70
CA ASN A 258 -5.74 12.93 18.62
C ASN A 258 -6.22 12.15 19.85
N ALA A 259 -6.62 10.88 19.67
CA ALA A 259 -7.03 10.00 20.76
C ALA A 259 -5.84 9.64 21.68
N VAL A 260 -4.65 9.38 21.12
CA VAL A 260 -3.41 9.17 21.90
C VAL A 260 -3.06 10.43 22.69
N LYS A 261 -3.10 11.61 22.08
CA LYS A 261 -2.85 12.90 22.77
C LYS A 261 -3.76 13.10 23.96
N LYS A 262 -5.04 12.73 23.85
CA LYS A 262 -6.05 12.82 24.92
C LYS A 262 -5.93 11.69 25.94
N GLY A 263 -5.14 10.64 25.68
CA GLY A 263 -5.05 9.44 26.51
C GLY A 263 -6.27 8.51 26.39
N ILE A 264 -7.05 8.65 25.32
CA ILE A 264 -8.21 7.81 25.00
C ILE A 264 -7.75 6.53 24.31
N LEU A 265 -6.79 6.61 23.40
CA LEU A 265 -6.05 5.47 22.82
C LEU A 265 -4.69 5.42 23.52
N ASP A 266 -4.24 4.24 23.95
CA ASP A 266 -3.00 4.13 24.74
C ASP A 266 -1.74 4.29 23.90
N ALA A 267 -1.76 3.73 22.66
CA ALA A 267 -0.70 3.90 21.68
C ALA A 267 -1.21 3.54 20.28
N THR A 268 -0.53 4.05 19.26
CA THR A 268 -0.61 3.55 17.89
C THR A 268 0.81 3.36 17.33
N VAL A 269 0.94 2.64 16.23
CA VAL A 269 2.21 2.46 15.53
C VAL A 269 2.14 3.20 14.19
N PHE A 270 2.92 4.27 14.07
CA PHE A 270 2.93 5.12 12.87
C PHE A 270 3.40 4.36 11.65
N GLN A 271 2.56 4.36 10.63
CA GLN A 271 2.84 3.91 9.28
C GLN A 271 2.91 5.13 8.35
N ASN A 272 4.02 5.29 7.63
CA ASN A 272 4.28 6.50 6.86
C ASN A 272 3.63 6.44 5.47
N ALA A 273 2.34 6.78 5.38
CA ALA A 273 1.57 6.83 4.14
C ALA A 273 2.22 7.74 3.08
N LYS A 274 2.70 8.91 3.52
CA LYS A 274 3.37 9.88 2.65
C LYS A 274 4.58 9.29 1.94
N GLN A 275 5.46 8.64 2.69
CA GLN A 275 6.64 8.02 2.11
C GLN A 275 6.27 6.83 1.23
N GLN A 276 5.26 6.03 1.61
CA GLN A 276 4.81 4.90 0.79
C GLN A 276 4.24 5.37 -0.55
N GLY A 277 3.28 6.30 -0.55
CA GLY A 277 2.65 6.83 -1.76
C GLY A 277 3.65 7.54 -2.68
N GLY A 278 4.43 8.47 -2.12
CA GLY A 278 5.42 9.22 -2.88
C GLY A 278 6.49 8.32 -3.52
N THR A 279 7.08 7.40 -2.73
CA THR A 279 8.11 6.48 -3.23
C THR A 279 7.55 5.47 -4.25
N ALA A 280 6.28 5.05 -4.13
CA ALA A 280 5.66 4.17 -5.11
C ALA A 280 5.59 4.84 -6.50
N ILE A 281 5.17 6.11 -6.56
CA ILE A 281 5.15 6.89 -7.81
C ILE A 281 6.57 7.10 -8.36
N GLU A 282 7.53 7.50 -7.52
CA GLU A 282 8.92 7.67 -7.95
C GLU A 282 9.51 6.39 -8.53
N THR A 283 9.24 5.24 -7.88
CA THR A 283 9.68 3.92 -8.34
C THR A 283 9.02 3.54 -9.67
N ALA A 284 7.70 3.79 -9.81
CA ALA A 284 6.96 3.53 -11.04
C ALA A 284 7.51 4.36 -12.21
N VAL A 285 7.79 5.65 -11.98
CA VAL A 285 8.38 6.55 -13.00
C VAL A 285 9.77 6.06 -13.43
N LYS A 286 10.63 5.71 -12.48
CA LYS A 286 11.96 5.17 -12.79
C LYS A 286 11.89 3.86 -13.58
N ALA A 287 10.99 2.96 -13.17
CA ALA A 287 10.78 1.69 -13.84
C ALA A 287 10.27 1.88 -15.28
N ALA A 288 9.31 2.79 -15.49
CA ALA A 288 8.80 3.15 -16.82
C ALA A 288 9.88 3.74 -17.75
N LYS A 289 10.82 4.51 -17.19
CA LYS A 289 11.95 5.10 -17.93
C LYS A 289 13.13 4.15 -18.11
N GLY A 290 13.11 2.96 -17.51
CA GLY A 290 14.26 2.05 -17.51
C GLY A 290 15.44 2.54 -16.66
N GLU A 291 15.21 3.46 -15.74
CA GLU A 291 16.20 3.98 -14.80
C GLU A 291 16.45 2.99 -13.65
N LYS A 292 17.54 3.19 -12.90
CA LYS A 292 17.83 2.37 -11.71
C LYS A 292 16.89 2.72 -10.57
N PHE A 293 16.35 1.70 -9.90
CA PHE A 293 15.55 1.82 -8.68
C PHE A 293 15.82 0.64 -7.75
N GLU A 294 15.42 0.76 -6.49
CA GLU A 294 15.45 -0.33 -5.52
C GLU A 294 14.19 -1.19 -5.68
N SER A 295 14.39 -2.51 -5.86
CA SER A 295 13.27 -3.45 -6.02
C SER A 295 12.52 -3.74 -4.71
N GLN A 296 13.06 -3.33 -3.57
CA GLN A 296 12.42 -3.44 -2.26
C GLN A 296 12.76 -2.23 -1.40
N VAL A 297 11.76 -1.41 -1.09
CA VAL A 297 11.87 -0.26 -0.20
C VAL A 297 11.05 -0.54 1.05
N VAL A 298 11.73 -0.67 2.19
CA VAL A 298 11.10 -0.92 3.48
C VAL A 298 11.14 0.35 4.32
N ILE A 299 9.97 0.90 4.64
CA ILE A 299 9.78 2.11 5.42
C ILE A 299 9.51 1.71 6.88
N PRO A 300 10.29 2.20 7.86
CA PRO A 300 10.17 1.75 9.24
C PRO A 300 8.88 2.23 9.90
N PHE A 301 8.34 1.38 10.77
CA PHE A 301 7.30 1.74 11.72
C PHE A 301 7.88 2.45 12.95
N GLN A 302 7.05 3.27 13.63
CA GLN A 302 7.44 3.96 14.87
C GLN A 302 6.31 3.91 15.90
N LEU A 303 6.63 3.57 17.14
CA LEU A 303 5.66 3.62 18.23
C LEU A 303 5.28 5.07 18.55
N VAL A 304 3.99 5.33 18.63
CA VAL A 304 3.41 6.62 19.02
C VAL A 304 2.68 6.46 20.34
N THR A 305 3.15 7.17 21.35
CA THR A 305 2.56 7.23 22.67
C THR A 305 2.26 8.69 23.06
N LYS A 306 1.62 8.90 24.19
CA LYS A 306 1.29 10.25 24.69
C LYS A 306 2.53 11.14 24.82
N GLU A 307 3.69 10.54 25.10
CA GLU A 307 4.96 11.25 25.34
C GLU A 307 5.54 11.83 24.04
N ASN A 308 5.31 11.17 22.89
CA ASN A 308 5.92 11.57 21.62
C ASN A 308 4.91 11.96 20.52
N VAL A 309 3.61 11.83 20.76
CA VAL A 309 2.57 12.11 19.75
C VAL A 309 2.65 13.52 19.16
N GLY A 310 3.18 14.48 19.91
CA GLY A 310 3.37 15.85 19.44
C GLY A 310 4.23 15.99 18.19
N THR A 311 5.14 15.03 17.93
CA THR A 311 5.99 15.02 16.73
C THR A 311 5.28 14.55 15.48
N PHE A 312 4.12 13.89 15.63
CA PHE A 312 3.30 13.34 14.55
C PHE A 312 2.06 14.18 14.24
N LEU A 313 1.69 15.10 15.13
CA LEU A 313 0.63 16.07 14.93
C LEU A 313 1.22 17.32 14.24
N LYS A 314 1.00 17.43 12.94
CA LYS A 314 1.39 18.62 12.16
C LYS A 314 0.17 19.39 11.71
#